data_d50562eddb71236ba0b2170edd934600
#
_entry.id   d50562eddb71236ba0b2170edd934600
#
_cell.length_a   1.000
_cell.length_b   1.000
_cell.length_c   1.000
_cell.angle_alpha   90.00
_cell.angle_beta   90.00
_cell.angle_gamma   90.00
#
_symmetry.space_group_name_H-M   'P 1'
#
loop_
_entity.id
_entity.type
_entity.pdbx_description
1 polymer ?
#
loop_
_entity_poly.entity_id
_entity_poly.type
_entity_poly.pdbx_seq_one_letter_code
_entity_poly.pdbx_strand_id
1 'polypeptide(L)'
;MPAAVYLIGALGFIAFMTEGTIADWSGLLLHDELGAGEAVAAAGYPVFELAMLIGRLAGDRIRTRLGTRRLLTAAGLGTALGMTVVVLAPGPGVALAGFFATGLVVCTIVPTTISLAGTAAPDRPAAAVAQVGAMGYGGLLLGPVVVGFLSEATSLRVGVGMVVVLALIIAAAARFVPLRTEGDITVPARPDTAPAPDGTDPEPVPA
;
A
#
# COMPACT_ATOMS: atom_id res chain seq x y z
N MET A 1 21.00 -3.37 0.18
CA MET A 1 19.86 -2.63 0.72
C MET A 1 19.73 -2.88 2.22
N PRO A 2 19.36 -1.89 3.05
CA PRO A 2 19.07 -2.09 4.47
C PRO A 2 17.92 -3.08 4.68
N ALA A 3 17.95 -3.85 5.78
CA ALA A 3 16.88 -4.80 6.13
C ALA A 3 15.49 -4.12 6.23
N ALA A 4 15.47 -2.84 6.62
CA ALA A 4 14.27 -2.02 6.65
C ALA A 4 13.52 -1.96 5.30
N VAL A 5 14.26 -1.87 4.18
CA VAL A 5 13.67 -1.82 2.84
C VAL A 5 12.93 -3.12 2.51
N TYR A 6 13.47 -4.26 2.91
CA TYR A 6 12.81 -5.55 2.71
C TYR A 6 11.56 -5.71 3.57
N LEU A 7 11.58 -5.23 4.82
CA LEU A 7 10.39 -5.22 5.68
C LEU A 7 9.29 -4.34 5.08
N ILE A 8 9.65 -3.14 4.62
CA ILE A 8 8.72 -2.22 3.96
C ILE A 8 8.19 -2.85 2.66
N GLY A 9 9.08 -3.49 1.89
CA GLY A 9 8.71 -4.21 0.67
C GLY A 9 7.76 -5.38 0.93
N ALA A 10 7.94 -6.11 2.04
CA ALA A 10 7.04 -7.19 2.43
C ALA A 10 5.61 -6.66 2.75
N LEU A 11 5.49 -5.49 3.39
CA LEU A 11 4.19 -4.84 3.59
C LEU A 11 3.54 -4.45 2.27
N GLY A 12 4.32 -3.88 1.34
CA GLY A 12 3.87 -3.57 -0.02
C GLY A 12 3.44 -4.83 -0.78
N PHE A 13 4.24 -5.90 -0.70
CA PHE A 13 3.92 -7.21 -1.28
C PHE A 13 2.55 -7.72 -0.83
N ILE A 14 2.29 -7.71 0.49
CA ILE A 14 1.01 -8.17 1.04
C ILE A 14 -0.15 -7.29 0.59
N ALA A 15 0.04 -5.97 0.54
CA ALA A 15 -1.00 -5.04 0.08
C ALA A 15 -1.38 -5.29 -1.39
N PHE A 16 -0.40 -5.43 -2.27
CA PHE A 16 -0.62 -5.75 -3.67
C PHE A 16 -1.17 -7.17 -3.88
N MET A 17 -0.76 -8.13 -3.04
CA MET A 17 -1.33 -9.48 -3.04
C MET A 17 -2.83 -9.46 -2.68
N THR A 18 -3.24 -8.59 -1.75
CA THR A 18 -4.65 -8.34 -1.43
C THR A 18 -5.40 -7.79 -2.64
N GLU A 19 -4.84 -6.78 -3.31
CA GLU A 19 -5.42 -6.16 -4.50
C GLU A 19 -5.59 -7.17 -5.64
N GLY A 20 -4.53 -7.93 -5.97
CA GLY A 20 -4.58 -8.98 -7.01
C GLY A 20 -5.60 -10.07 -6.69
N THR A 21 -5.69 -10.47 -5.41
CA THR A 21 -6.72 -11.43 -4.98
C THR A 21 -8.12 -10.91 -5.22
N ILE A 22 -8.41 -9.66 -4.88
CA ILE A 22 -9.74 -9.07 -5.07
C ILE A 22 -10.01 -8.87 -6.56
N ALA A 23 -9.02 -8.44 -7.35
CA ALA A 23 -9.16 -8.23 -8.79
C ALA A 23 -9.62 -9.48 -9.52
N ASP A 24 -8.99 -10.62 -9.25
CA ASP A 24 -9.22 -11.84 -9.98
C ASP A 24 -10.34 -12.73 -9.39
N TRP A 25 -10.55 -12.68 -8.08
CA TRP A 25 -11.45 -13.61 -7.40
C TRP A 25 -12.75 -13.01 -6.87
N SER A 26 -12.90 -11.66 -6.83
CA SER A 26 -14.11 -11.05 -6.31
C SER A 26 -15.36 -11.39 -7.12
N GLY A 27 -15.25 -11.38 -8.45
CA GLY A 27 -16.35 -11.72 -9.33
C GLY A 27 -16.79 -13.17 -9.16
N LEU A 28 -15.83 -14.09 -9.12
CA LEU A 28 -16.08 -15.52 -8.95
C LEU A 28 -16.72 -15.82 -7.58
N LEU A 29 -16.22 -15.18 -6.51
CA LEU A 29 -16.80 -15.30 -5.17
C LEU A 29 -18.26 -14.82 -5.14
N LEU A 30 -18.55 -13.69 -5.79
CA LEU A 30 -19.90 -13.13 -5.84
C LEU A 30 -20.84 -14.01 -6.65
N HIS A 31 -20.38 -14.56 -7.79
CA HIS A 31 -21.20 -15.39 -8.67
C HIS A 31 -21.39 -16.79 -8.10
N ASP A 32 -20.31 -17.52 -7.87
CA ASP A 32 -20.36 -18.96 -7.59
C ASP A 32 -20.72 -19.27 -6.12
N GLU A 33 -20.22 -18.46 -5.19
CA GLU A 33 -20.43 -18.71 -3.76
C GLU A 33 -21.64 -17.96 -3.18
N LEU A 34 -21.99 -16.82 -3.77
CA LEU A 34 -23.03 -15.95 -3.25
C LEU A 34 -24.26 -15.83 -4.17
N GLY A 35 -24.24 -16.50 -5.32
CA GLY A 35 -25.37 -16.55 -6.25
C GLY A 35 -25.70 -15.21 -6.91
N ALA A 36 -24.72 -14.32 -7.07
CA ALA A 36 -24.93 -13.04 -7.74
C ALA A 36 -25.13 -13.22 -9.24
N GLY A 37 -26.03 -12.43 -9.83
CA GLY A 37 -26.09 -12.31 -11.29
C GLY A 37 -24.81 -11.64 -11.84
N GLU A 38 -24.54 -11.87 -13.14
CA GLU A 38 -23.30 -11.45 -13.81
C GLU A 38 -22.95 -9.96 -13.60
N ALA A 39 -23.92 -9.06 -13.69
CA ALA A 39 -23.70 -7.62 -13.51
C ALA A 39 -23.25 -7.27 -12.08
N VAL A 40 -23.78 -7.94 -11.06
CA VAL A 40 -23.40 -7.74 -9.66
C VAL A 40 -22.04 -8.38 -9.38
N ALA A 41 -21.79 -9.56 -9.95
CA ALA A 41 -20.50 -10.24 -9.85
C ALA A 41 -19.38 -9.39 -10.47
N ALA A 42 -19.60 -8.81 -11.65
CA ALA A 42 -18.65 -7.90 -12.30
C ALA A 42 -18.40 -6.61 -11.52
N ALA A 43 -19.26 -6.22 -10.57
CA ALA A 43 -19.09 -5.01 -9.77
C ALA A 43 -18.10 -5.18 -8.59
N GLY A 44 -17.67 -6.40 -8.26
CA GLY A 44 -16.82 -6.68 -7.11
C GLY A 44 -15.55 -5.85 -7.07
N TYR A 45 -14.72 -5.95 -8.09
CA TYR A 45 -13.47 -5.18 -8.19
C TYR A 45 -13.70 -3.67 -8.41
N PRO A 46 -14.59 -3.21 -9.32
CA PRO A 46 -14.89 -1.80 -9.45
C PRO A 46 -15.34 -1.10 -8.16
N VAL A 47 -16.12 -1.76 -7.32
CA VAL A 47 -16.56 -1.22 -6.03
C VAL A 47 -15.35 -1.05 -5.08
N PHE A 48 -14.44 -2.02 -5.06
CA PHE A 48 -13.20 -1.94 -4.30
C PHE A 48 -12.31 -0.80 -4.81
N GLU A 49 -12.11 -0.66 -6.12
CA GLU A 49 -11.31 0.40 -6.73
C GLU A 49 -11.88 1.79 -6.49
N LEU A 50 -13.21 1.94 -6.58
CA LEU A 50 -13.89 3.20 -6.24
C LEU A 50 -13.62 3.59 -4.78
N ALA A 51 -13.70 2.63 -3.87
CA ALA A 51 -13.39 2.85 -2.47
C ALA A 51 -11.92 3.23 -2.25
N MET A 52 -10.99 2.58 -2.98
CA MET A 52 -9.57 2.95 -2.95
C MET A 52 -9.33 4.38 -3.44
N LEU A 53 -10.01 4.80 -4.51
CA LEU A 53 -9.94 6.18 -4.99
C LEU A 53 -10.40 7.17 -3.92
N ILE A 54 -11.57 6.92 -3.30
CA ILE A 54 -12.11 7.76 -2.23
C ILE A 54 -11.16 7.80 -1.03
N GLY A 55 -10.64 6.64 -0.61
CA GLY A 55 -9.71 6.53 0.50
C GLY A 55 -8.40 7.28 0.26
N ARG A 56 -7.87 7.27 -0.97
CA ARG A 56 -6.65 8.03 -1.35
C ARG A 56 -6.86 9.53 -1.22
N LEU A 57 -8.02 10.05 -1.60
CA LEU A 57 -8.34 11.48 -1.47
C LEU A 57 -8.34 11.96 -0.01
N ALA A 58 -8.68 11.07 0.93
CA ALA A 58 -8.66 11.37 2.37
C ALA A 58 -7.33 10.99 3.04
N GLY A 59 -6.53 10.13 2.40
CA GLY A 59 -5.38 9.45 3.00
C GLY A 59 -4.30 10.38 3.55
N ASP A 60 -3.97 11.46 2.85
CA ASP A 60 -2.94 12.41 3.27
C ASP A 60 -3.32 13.12 4.59
N ARG A 61 -4.59 13.51 4.74
CA ARG A 61 -5.08 14.13 5.99
C ARG A 61 -5.07 13.15 7.16
N ILE A 62 -5.38 11.89 6.88
CA ILE A 62 -5.38 10.83 7.91
C ILE A 62 -3.95 10.52 8.34
N ARG A 63 -3.01 10.44 7.38
CA ARG A 63 -1.58 10.17 7.65
C ARG A 63 -0.97 11.25 8.53
N THR A 64 -1.22 12.53 8.25
CA THR A 64 -0.69 13.65 9.05
C THR A 64 -1.20 13.64 10.50
N ARG A 65 -2.42 13.16 10.72
CA ARG A 65 -3.03 13.12 12.06
C ARG A 65 -2.65 11.88 12.87
N LEU A 66 -2.61 10.70 12.25
CA LEU A 66 -2.38 9.43 12.95
C LEU A 66 -0.91 9.06 13.06
N GLY A 67 -0.08 9.55 12.15
CA GLY A 67 1.30 9.09 11.99
C GLY A 67 1.38 7.71 11.31
N THR A 68 2.52 7.41 10.72
CA THR A 68 2.72 6.27 9.82
C THR A 68 2.43 4.91 10.46
N ARG A 69 2.89 4.69 11.70
CA ARG A 69 2.74 3.40 12.38
C ARG A 69 1.29 3.07 12.69
N ARG A 70 0.57 4.06 13.26
CA ARG A 70 -0.87 3.90 13.58
C ARG A 70 -1.70 3.74 12.31
N LEU A 71 -1.34 4.47 11.24
CA LEU A 71 -1.99 4.36 9.95
C LEU A 71 -1.87 2.94 9.37
N LEU A 72 -0.66 2.37 9.32
CA LEU A 72 -0.44 1.02 8.82
C LEU A 72 -1.15 -0.04 9.67
N THR A 73 -1.14 0.12 11.01
CA THR A 73 -1.86 -0.78 11.92
C THR A 73 -3.38 -0.70 11.68
N ALA A 74 -3.93 0.51 11.59
CA ALA A 74 -5.35 0.72 11.33
C ALA A 74 -5.76 0.20 9.94
N ALA A 75 -4.92 0.42 8.93
CA ALA A 75 -5.16 -0.10 7.59
C ALA A 75 -5.15 -1.64 7.55
N GLY A 76 -4.18 -2.28 8.21
CA GLY A 76 -4.13 -3.74 8.33
C GLY A 76 -5.35 -4.31 9.06
N LEU A 77 -5.72 -3.74 10.21
CA LEU A 77 -6.90 -4.18 10.97
C LEU A 77 -8.20 -3.94 10.21
N GLY A 78 -8.32 -2.77 9.56
CA GLY A 78 -9.49 -2.43 8.76
C GLY A 78 -9.64 -3.35 7.54
N THR A 79 -8.53 -3.66 6.86
CA THR A 79 -8.51 -4.64 5.75
C THR A 79 -8.92 -6.03 6.25
N ALA A 80 -8.39 -6.49 7.38
CA ALA A 80 -8.76 -7.77 7.98
C ALA A 80 -10.26 -7.82 8.31
N LEU A 81 -10.80 -6.75 8.90
CA LEU A 81 -12.22 -6.66 9.22
C LEU A 81 -13.09 -6.65 7.95
N GLY A 82 -12.76 -5.81 6.95
CA GLY A 82 -13.49 -5.76 5.69
C GLY A 82 -13.52 -7.09 4.96
N MET A 83 -12.37 -7.77 4.87
CA MET A 83 -12.29 -9.08 4.25
C MET A 83 -12.96 -10.18 5.07
N THR A 84 -12.99 -10.07 6.39
CA THR A 84 -13.79 -10.97 7.24
C THR A 84 -15.27 -10.83 6.92
N VAL A 85 -15.77 -9.60 6.72
CA VAL A 85 -17.15 -9.35 6.27
C VAL A 85 -17.40 -10.00 4.91
N VAL A 86 -16.45 -9.91 3.96
CA VAL A 86 -16.56 -10.57 2.64
C VAL A 86 -16.67 -12.09 2.79
N VAL A 87 -15.77 -12.71 3.53
CA VAL A 87 -15.70 -14.17 3.69
C VAL A 87 -16.95 -14.74 4.39
N LEU A 88 -17.48 -14.01 5.35
CA LEU A 88 -18.67 -14.41 6.14
C LEU A 88 -19.98 -13.89 5.52
N ALA A 89 -19.91 -13.22 4.37
CA ALA A 89 -21.09 -12.62 3.75
C ALA A 89 -22.19 -13.66 3.47
N PRO A 90 -23.44 -13.40 3.89
CA PRO A 90 -24.59 -14.25 3.58
C PRO A 90 -25.13 -14.02 2.17
N GLY A 91 -24.67 -12.97 1.47
CA GLY A 91 -25.10 -12.62 0.14
C GLY A 91 -24.28 -11.51 -0.50
N PRO A 92 -24.49 -11.23 -1.80
CA PRO A 92 -23.64 -10.36 -2.60
C PRO A 92 -23.54 -8.91 -2.06
N GLY A 93 -24.64 -8.34 -1.56
CA GLY A 93 -24.66 -6.98 -1.06
C GLY A 93 -23.74 -6.76 0.14
N VAL A 94 -23.67 -7.74 1.07
CA VAL A 94 -22.77 -7.68 2.22
C VAL A 94 -21.32 -7.85 1.79
N ALA A 95 -21.04 -8.72 0.82
CA ALA A 95 -19.70 -8.89 0.27
C ALA A 95 -19.22 -7.62 -0.43
N LEU A 96 -20.07 -6.97 -1.24
CA LEU A 96 -19.74 -5.68 -1.87
C LEU A 96 -19.43 -4.59 -0.84
N ALA A 97 -20.21 -4.51 0.25
CA ALA A 97 -19.93 -3.59 1.35
C ALA A 97 -18.58 -3.90 2.02
N GLY A 98 -18.22 -5.18 2.18
CA GLY A 98 -16.92 -5.61 2.67
C GLY A 98 -15.77 -5.24 1.74
N PHE A 99 -15.91 -5.43 0.41
CA PHE A 99 -14.94 -4.98 -0.58
C PHE A 99 -14.76 -3.46 -0.57
N PHE A 100 -15.86 -2.71 -0.47
CA PHE A 100 -15.81 -1.26 -0.35
C PHE A 100 -15.06 -0.83 0.92
N ALA A 101 -15.39 -1.39 2.08
CA ALA A 101 -14.71 -1.10 3.34
C ALA A 101 -13.20 -1.43 3.26
N THR A 102 -12.85 -2.55 2.63
CA THR A 102 -11.45 -2.96 2.41
C THR A 102 -10.71 -1.95 1.55
N GLY A 103 -11.28 -1.52 0.43
CA GLY A 103 -10.68 -0.53 -0.48
C GLY A 103 -10.39 0.81 0.20
N LEU A 104 -11.33 1.30 1.04
CA LEU A 104 -11.17 2.56 1.78
C LEU A 104 -9.92 2.60 2.67
N VAL A 105 -9.48 1.47 3.20
CA VAL A 105 -8.39 1.43 4.17
C VAL A 105 -7.08 0.90 3.59
N VAL A 106 -7.12 -0.11 2.71
CA VAL A 106 -5.92 -0.70 2.11
C VAL A 106 -5.17 0.30 1.22
N CYS A 107 -5.89 1.23 0.60
CA CYS A 107 -5.37 2.25 -0.30
C CYS A 107 -4.20 3.08 0.28
N THR A 108 -4.09 3.17 1.60
CA THR A 108 -3.04 3.95 2.28
C THR A 108 -1.73 3.20 2.44
N ILE A 109 -1.73 1.86 2.31
CA ILE A 109 -0.54 1.04 2.60
C ILE A 109 0.53 1.24 1.53
N VAL A 110 0.18 1.12 0.24
CA VAL A 110 1.14 1.23 -0.87
C VAL A 110 1.83 2.61 -0.92
N PRO A 111 1.13 3.75 -0.90
CA PRO A 111 1.78 5.06 -0.88
C PRO A 111 2.68 5.24 0.35
N THR A 112 2.27 4.68 1.50
CA THR A 112 3.04 4.75 2.73
C THR A 112 4.33 3.94 2.63
N THR A 113 4.29 2.72 2.08
CA THR A 113 5.49 1.89 1.89
C THR A 113 6.46 2.49 0.89
N ILE A 114 5.98 3.07 -0.21
CA ILE A 114 6.82 3.78 -1.19
C ILE A 114 7.51 4.98 -0.55
N SER A 115 6.78 5.79 0.22
CA SER A 115 7.35 6.94 0.95
C SER A 115 8.41 6.51 1.97
N LEU A 116 8.15 5.44 2.72
CA LEU A 116 9.10 4.89 3.68
C LEU A 116 10.35 4.31 3.01
N ALA A 117 10.22 3.69 1.84
CA ALA A 117 11.34 3.13 1.11
C ALA A 117 12.40 4.19 0.77
N GLY A 118 11.95 5.37 0.29
CA GLY A 118 12.84 6.49 -0.03
C GLY A 118 13.63 6.99 1.17
N THR A 119 13.00 6.99 2.36
CA THR A 119 13.66 7.46 3.60
C THR A 119 14.52 6.38 4.27
N ALA A 120 14.23 5.11 4.05
CA ALA A 120 14.95 3.98 4.65
C ALA A 120 16.36 3.76 4.05
N ALA A 121 16.62 4.25 2.85
CA ALA A 121 17.92 4.14 2.17
C ALA A 121 18.32 5.49 1.54
N PRO A 122 18.75 6.48 2.33
CA PRO A 122 19.02 7.84 1.84
C PRO A 122 20.12 7.93 0.81
N ASP A 123 21.08 7.00 0.84
CA ASP A 123 22.17 6.93 -0.15
C ASP A 123 21.68 6.40 -1.51
N ARG A 124 20.59 5.68 -1.55
CA ARG A 124 20.03 5.04 -2.77
C ARG A 124 18.50 5.05 -2.77
N PRO A 125 17.83 6.20 -2.65
CA PRO A 125 16.37 6.27 -2.48
C PRO A 125 15.62 5.69 -3.69
N ALA A 126 16.05 5.99 -4.91
CA ALA A 126 15.42 5.48 -6.13
C ALA A 126 15.49 3.95 -6.22
N ALA A 127 16.62 3.35 -5.85
CA ALA A 127 16.79 1.90 -5.86
C ALA A 127 15.94 1.22 -4.75
N ALA A 128 15.76 1.87 -3.59
CA ALA A 128 14.89 1.36 -2.53
C ALA A 128 13.42 1.38 -2.95
N VAL A 129 12.96 2.47 -3.57
CA VAL A 129 11.60 2.57 -4.13
C VAL A 129 11.37 1.52 -5.22
N ALA A 130 12.33 1.35 -6.15
CA ALA A 130 12.24 0.32 -7.19
C ALA A 130 12.18 -1.10 -6.60
N GLN A 131 12.97 -1.39 -5.56
CA GLN A 131 12.94 -2.69 -4.88
C GLN A 131 11.58 -2.95 -4.22
N VAL A 132 11.03 -1.98 -3.50
CA VAL A 132 9.71 -2.11 -2.87
C VAL A 132 8.61 -2.25 -3.92
N GLY A 133 8.69 -1.50 -5.03
CA GLY A 133 7.77 -1.65 -6.16
C GLY A 133 7.83 -3.04 -6.80
N ALA A 134 9.04 -3.55 -7.07
CA ALA A 134 9.23 -4.89 -7.63
C ALA A 134 8.66 -5.99 -6.72
N MET A 135 8.87 -5.88 -5.40
CA MET A 135 8.26 -6.79 -4.43
C MET A 135 6.73 -6.68 -4.45
N GLY A 136 6.19 -5.45 -4.53
CA GLY A 136 4.75 -5.23 -4.63
C GLY A 136 4.14 -5.92 -5.84
N TYR A 137 4.68 -5.70 -7.05
CA TYR A 137 4.20 -6.38 -8.26
C TYR A 137 4.34 -7.91 -8.18
N GLY A 138 5.37 -8.42 -7.49
CA GLY A 138 5.45 -9.85 -7.16
C GLY A 138 4.26 -10.33 -6.35
N GLY A 139 3.80 -9.53 -5.37
CA GLY A 139 2.60 -9.81 -4.59
C GLY A 139 1.33 -9.82 -5.44
N LEU A 140 1.18 -8.82 -6.33
CA LEU A 140 0.04 -8.71 -7.23
C LEU A 140 -0.14 -9.97 -8.08
N LEU A 141 0.96 -10.48 -8.63
CA LEU A 141 0.95 -11.68 -9.48
C LEU A 141 0.78 -12.99 -8.69
N LEU A 142 1.37 -13.07 -7.50
CA LEU A 142 1.31 -14.29 -6.70
C LEU A 142 0.00 -14.43 -5.92
N GLY A 143 -0.68 -13.34 -5.60
CA GLY A 143 -1.95 -13.35 -4.89
C GLY A 143 -2.98 -14.29 -5.51
N PRO A 144 -3.38 -14.06 -6.76
CA PRO A 144 -4.34 -14.92 -7.44
C PRO A 144 -3.91 -16.39 -7.53
N VAL A 145 -2.62 -16.63 -7.76
CA VAL A 145 -2.07 -18.00 -7.87
C VAL A 145 -2.20 -18.76 -6.54
N VAL A 146 -1.81 -18.13 -5.44
CA VAL A 146 -1.89 -18.76 -4.11
C VAL A 146 -3.34 -19.00 -3.71
N VAL A 147 -4.23 -18.02 -3.98
CA VAL A 147 -5.67 -18.18 -3.74
C VAL A 147 -6.24 -19.32 -4.57
N GLY A 148 -5.86 -19.44 -5.83
CA GLY A 148 -6.31 -20.54 -6.72
C GLY A 148 -5.96 -21.90 -6.13
N PHE A 149 -4.70 -22.14 -5.79
CA PHE A 149 -4.27 -23.40 -5.17
C PHE A 149 -4.97 -23.67 -3.82
N LEU A 150 -5.13 -22.65 -3.00
CA LEU A 150 -5.79 -22.80 -1.71
C LEU A 150 -7.29 -23.09 -1.88
N SER A 151 -7.92 -22.45 -2.85
CA SER A 151 -9.34 -22.64 -3.16
C SER A 151 -9.63 -24.03 -3.71
N GLU A 152 -8.75 -24.56 -4.58
CA GLU A 152 -8.86 -25.92 -5.11
C GLU A 152 -8.73 -26.98 -3.99
N ALA A 153 -7.84 -26.75 -3.04
CA ALA A 153 -7.62 -27.67 -1.91
C ALA A 153 -8.70 -27.56 -0.81
N THR A 154 -9.49 -26.47 -0.78
CA THR A 154 -10.45 -26.20 0.32
C THR A 154 -11.78 -25.65 -0.18
N SER A 155 -11.88 -24.33 -0.33
CA SER A 155 -12.98 -23.57 -0.91
C SER A 155 -12.56 -22.16 -1.28
N LEU A 156 -13.29 -21.53 -2.20
CA LEU A 156 -13.00 -20.17 -2.62
C LEU A 156 -13.07 -19.16 -1.46
N ARG A 157 -14.00 -19.33 -0.52
CA ARG A 157 -14.09 -18.50 0.70
C ARG A 157 -12.83 -18.60 1.57
N VAL A 158 -12.27 -19.80 1.72
CA VAL A 158 -11.02 -20.01 2.47
C VAL A 158 -9.84 -19.40 1.70
N GLY A 159 -9.77 -19.61 0.39
CA GLY A 159 -8.74 -19.02 -0.46
C GLY A 159 -8.69 -17.51 -0.34
N VAL A 160 -9.81 -16.84 -0.54
CA VAL A 160 -9.94 -15.37 -0.38
C VAL A 160 -9.73 -14.95 1.08
N GLY A 161 -10.13 -15.78 2.03
CA GLY A 161 -9.93 -15.56 3.47
C GLY A 161 -8.47 -15.48 3.91
N MET A 162 -7.52 -15.98 3.10
CA MET A 162 -6.08 -15.79 3.32
C MET A 162 -5.72 -14.31 3.49
N VAL A 163 -6.42 -13.42 2.79
CA VAL A 163 -6.18 -11.96 2.88
C VAL A 163 -6.41 -11.45 4.30
N VAL A 164 -7.32 -12.04 5.07
CA VAL A 164 -7.54 -11.68 6.49
C VAL A 164 -6.26 -11.90 7.29
N VAL A 165 -5.63 -13.06 7.12
CA VAL A 165 -4.38 -13.40 7.82
C VAL A 165 -3.25 -12.46 7.40
N LEU A 166 -3.11 -12.20 6.09
CA LEU A 166 -2.10 -11.30 5.56
C LEU A 166 -2.28 -9.87 6.07
N ALA A 167 -3.51 -9.38 6.16
CA ALA A 167 -3.82 -8.06 6.69
C ALA A 167 -3.49 -7.95 8.19
N LEU A 168 -3.72 -9.00 8.97
CA LEU A 168 -3.29 -9.08 10.38
C LEU A 168 -1.76 -9.07 10.50
N ILE A 169 -1.05 -9.71 9.56
CA ILE A 169 0.41 -9.65 9.51
C ILE A 169 0.87 -8.20 9.26
N ILE A 170 0.23 -7.44 8.35
CA ILE A 170 0.52 -6.01 8.15
C ILE A 170 0.34 -5.25 9.47
N ALA A 171 -0.79 -5.43 10.16
CA ALA A 171 -1.08 -4.74 11.41
C ALA A 171 -0.04 -5.05 12.50
N ALA A 172 0.37 -6.32 12.60
CA ALA A 172 1.40 -6.74 13.54
C ALA A 172 2.80 -6.22 13.17
N ALA A 173 3.17 -6.28 11.89
CA ALA A 173 4.47 -5.87 11.39
C ALA A 173 4.67 -4.34 11.40
N ALA A 174 3.58 -3.57 11.36
CA ALA A 174 3.62 -2.10 11.39
C ALA A 174 4.39 -1.55 12.61
N ARG A 175 4.40 -2.26 13.74
CA ARG A 175 5.15 -1.88 14.95
C ARG A 175 6.67 -1.93 14.77
N PHE A 176 7.16 -2.76 13.86
CA PHE A 176 8.58 -2.95 13.59
C PHE A 176 9.11 -2.04 12.47
N VAL A 177 8.22 -1.28 11.81
CA VAL A 177 8.63 -0.35 10.76
C VAL A 177 9.52 0.73 11.38
N PRO A 178 10.77 0.89 10.89
CA PRO A 178 11.68 1.92 11.39
C PRO A 178 11.18 3.28 10.90
N LEU A 179 10.79 4.13 11.84
CA LEU A 179 10.49 5.54 11.57
C LEU A 179 11.74 6.34 11.91
N ARG A 180 12.31 7.05 10.94
CA ARG A 180 13.29 8.08 11.23
C ARG A 180 12.60 9.23 11.97
N THR A 181 13.14 9.62 13.08
CA THR A 181 12.71 10.83 13.79
C THR A 181 13.22 12.03 12.99
N GLU A 182 12.44 13.09 12.88
CA GLU A 182 12.78 14.32 12.12
C GLU A 182 14.13 14.95 12.52
N GLY A 183 14.71 14.55 13.65
CA GLY A 183 16.03 14.98 14.10
C GLY A 183 17.22 14.34 13.39
N ASP A 184 17.02 13.35 12.52
CA ASP A 184 18.09 12.63 11.81
C ASP A 184 18.31 13.12 10.35
N ILE A 185 17.58 14.15 9.96
CA ILE A 185 17.79 14.86 8.69
C ILE A 185 18.85 15.93 8.95
N THR A 186 20.12 15.56 8.95
CA THR A 186 21.19 16.53 8.69
C THR A 186 20.98 17.01 7.26
N VAL A 187 20.36 18.18 7.12
CA VAL A 187 20.38 18.91 5.85
C VAL A 187 21.85 19.08 5.50
N PRO A 188 22.35 18.53 4.37
CA PRO A 188 23.72 18.79 3.99
C PRO A 188 23.88 20.31 3.93
N ALA A 189 24.87 20.83 4.64
CA ALA A 189 25.18 22.24 4.61
C ALA A 189 25.22 22.68 3.15
N ARG A 190 24.42 23.67 2.79
CA ARG A 190 24.46 24.28 1.47
C ARG A 190 25.94 24.56 1.19
N PRO A 191 26.53 24.07 0.08
CA PRO A 191 27.89 24.47 -0.24
C PRO A 191 27.87 25.99 -0.21
N ASP A 192 28.72 26.57 0.65
CA ASP A 192 28.87 28.00 0.78
C ASP A 192 28.89 28.59 -0.63
N THR A 193 27.93 29.47 -0.90
CA THR A 193 27.98 30.29 -2.08
C THR A 193 29.36 30.95 -2.07
N ALA A 194 30.23 30.54 -2.97
CA ALA A 194 31.53 31.16 -3.14
C ALA A 194 31.31 32.67 -3.14
N PRO A 195 32.11 33.43 -2.36
CA PRO A 195 31.96 34.88 -2.34
C PRO A 195 32.02 35.37 -3.79
N ALA A 196 31.07 36.25 -4.16
CA ALA A 196 31.02 36.85 -5.47
C ALA A 196 32.44 37.41 -5.79
N PRO A 197 32.97 37.19 -7.01
CA PRO A 197 34.24 37.78 -7.35
C PRO A 197 34.19 39.27 -7.14
N ASP A 198 35.11 39.73 -6.31
CA ASP A 198 35.27 41.12 -5.93
C ASP A 198 35.28 42.00 -7.17
N GLY A 199 34.46 43.05 -7.11
CA GLY A 199 34.22 43.92 -8.27
C GLY A 199 35.54 44.44 -8.88
N THR A 200 35.82 44.03 -10.09
CA THR A 200 36.73 44.77 -10.93
C THR A 200 36.08 46.08 -11.30
N ASP A 201 36.61 47.18 -10.75
CA ASP A 201 36.28 48.54 -11.14
C ASP A 201 36.38 48.67 -12.66
N PRO A 202 35.41 49.32 -13.36
CA PRO A 202 35.52 49.55 -14.79
C PRO A 202 36.69 50.53 -15.08
N GLU A 203 37.66 50.09 -15.87
CA GLU A 203 38.71 50.95 -16.39
C GLU A 203 38.11 52.18 -17.12
N PRO A 204 38.67 53.37 -16.90
CA PRO A 204 38.18 54.58 -17.57
C PRO A 204 38.52 54.53 -19.06
N VAL A 205 37.50 54.73 -19.91
CA VAL A 205 37.63 54.86 -21.39
C VAL A 205 38.45 56.11 -21.69
N PRO A 206 39.55 55.99 -22.49
CA PRO A 206 40.31 57.15 -22.94
C PRO A 206 39.53 57.94 -23.98
N ALA A 207 39.70 59.30 -23.92
CA ALA A 207 39.09 60.34 -24.79
C ALA A 207 39.53 60.26 -26.26
#